data_b9a0079c09743d6b153165b01a4ba38f
#
_entry.id   b9a0079c09743d6b153165b01a4ba38f
#
_cell.length_a   1.000
_cell.length_b   1.000
_cell.length_c   1.000
_cell.angle_alpha   90.00
_cell.angle_beta   90.00
_cell.angle_gamma   90.00
#
_symmetry.space_group_name_H-M   'P 1'
#
loop_
_entity.id
_entity.type
_entity.pdbx_description
1 polymer ?
#
loop_
_entity_poly.entity_id
_entity_poly.type
_entity_poly.pdbx_seq_one_letter_code
_entity_poly.pdbx_strand_id
1 'polypeptide(L)'
;LDQEEDFKENQQLLERFSVTEAWKKMEKNLDKAMGRRAGGRRWWKYAAVILVMLGGGFWYFQMKTAVPVKPPLIVQQSIPSGRRSAKLTLGNGKVVKLVPDGRFTLAEMDGTVIQKDSTGIDYRQIGVGEDTLVYNQMETLTGMEYTLTLSDGTRVYLNAESRLKYPVVFRGTERVVELSGEAYFKVSKDALRPFVVKMNGVNVRVLGTSFNVRSYADEGQVVTTLVEGKVKVNDQDIVAGEQAVYSKNDGKTT
;
A
#
# COMPACT_ATOMS: atom_id res chain seq x y z
N LEU A 1 28.94 -36.11 27.01
CA LEU A 1 30.34 -36.58 27.25
C LEU A 1 31.30 -35.93 26.23
N ASP A 2 30.90 -35.71 24.99
CA ASP A 2 31.82 -35.16 23.94
C ASP A 2 32.13 -33.66 24.06
N GLN A 3 31.26 -32.89 24.70
CA GLN A 3 31.48 -31.39 24.78
C GLN A 3 32.47 -30.99 25.91
N GLU A 4 32.67 -31.80 26.91
CA GLU A 4 33.61 -31.54 28.00
C GLU A 4 35.07 -31.90 27.63
N GLU A 5 35.25 -32.85 26.74
CA GLU A 5 36.59 -33.21 26.24
C GLU A 5 37.10 -32.18 25.25
N ASP A 6 36.28 -31.70 24.34
CA ASP A 6 36.63 -30.59 23.40
C ASP A 6 36.99 -29.29 24.12
N PHE A 7 36.33 -28.98 25.24
CA PHE A 7 36.65 -27.79 26.02
C PHE A 7 37.98 -27.84 26.73
N LYS A 8 38.36 -29.04 27.24
CA LYS A 8 39.66 -29.25 27.87
C LYS A 8 40.80 -29.25 26.87
N GLU A 9 40.61 -29.79 25.69
CA GLU A 9 41.60 -29.81 24.63
C GLU A 9 41.90 -28.38 24.11
N ASN A 10 40.86 -27.55 23.97
CA ASN A 10 41.01 -26.15 23.60
C ASN A 10 41.67 -25.30 24.69
N GLN A 11 41.48 -25.59 25.97
CA GLN A 11 42.22 -24.93 27.05
C GLN A 11 43.71 -25.28 27.06
N GLN A 12 44.08 -26.54 26.81
CA GLN A 12 45.46 -26.95 26.69
C GLN A 12 46.19 -26.34 25.47
N LEU A 13 45.47 -26.09 24.38
CA LEU A 13 45.98 -25.39 23.20
C LEU A 13 46.26 -23.93 23.50
N LEU A 14 45.43 -23.25 24.28
CA LEU A 14 45.61 -21.85 24.67
C LEU A 14 46.77 -21.63 25.65
N GLU A 15 47.03 -22.61 26.54
CA GLU A 15 48.18 -22.54 27.46
C GLU A 15 49.52 -22.74 26.73
N ARG A 16 49.56 -23.40 25.58
CA ARG A 16 50.77 -23.58 24.77
C ARG A 16 51.15 -22.32 23.96
N PHE A 17 50.22 -21.38 23.78
CA PHE A 17 50.50 -20.14 23.10
C PHE A 17 50.77 -18.99 24.13
N SER A 18 51.97 -18.98 24.70
CA SER A 18 52.39 -17.86 25.48
C SER A 18 52.65 -16.63 24.54
N VAL A 19 51.65 -15.79 24.48
CA VAL A 19 51.67 -14.52 23.70
C VAL A 19 52.92 -13.69 24.05
N THR A 20 53.42 -13.80 25.30
CA THR A 20 54.62 -13.15 25.77
C THR A 20 55.89 -13.70 25.12
N GLU A 21 56.00 -14.99 24.84
CA GLU A 21 57.15 -15.55 24.12
C GLU A 21 57.15 -15.22 22.63
N ALA A 22 55.97 -15.20 22.03
CA ALA A 22 55.81 -14.81 20.64
C ALA A 22 56.22 -13.33 20.45
N TRP A 23 55.81 -12.44 21.37
CA TRP A 23 56.23 -11.03 21.37
C TRP A 23 57.71 -10.84 21.55
N LYS A 24 58.35 -11.54 22.53
CA LYS A 24 59.82 -11.49 22.72
C LYS A 24 60.58 -11.99 21.50
N LYS A 25 60.07 -12.99 20.81
CA LYS A 25 60.72 -13.53 19.60
C LYS A 25 60.57 -12.57 18.41
N MET A 26 59.47 -11.89 18.34
CA MET A 26 59.21 -10.86 17.30
C MET A 26 60.03 -9.59 17.53
N GLU A 27 60.10 -9.14 18.79
CA GLU A 27 60.93 -8.00 19.20
C GLU A 27 62.43 -8.23 18.90
N LYS A 28 62.93 -9.42 19.23
CA LYS A 28 64.33 -9.85 18.94
C LYS A 28 64.65 -9.95 17.42
N ASN A 29 63.63 -10.29 16.63
CA ASN A 29 63.76 -10.33 15.17
C ASN A 29 63.66 -8.95 14.55
N LEU A 30 62.87 -8.03 15.12
CA LEU A 30 62.81 -6.64 14.71
C LEU A 30 64.11 -5.88 15.01
N ASP A 31 64.73 -6.11 16.17
CA ASP A 31 66.03 -5.52 16.51
C ASP A 31 67.15 -6.04 15.59
N LYS A 32 67.05 -7.26 15.13
CA LYS A 32 67.99 -7.86 14.18
C LYS A 32 67.79 -7.37 12.74
N ALA A 33 66.57 -7.07 12.35
CA ALA A 33 66.26 -6.49 11.05
C ALA A 33 66.55 -4.98 10.94
N MET A 34 66.53 -4.27 12.07
CA MET A 34 66.89 -2.85 12.17
C MET A 34 68.37 -2.59 12.43
N GLY A 35 69.24 -3.57 12.09
CA GLY A 35 70.69 -3.47 12.21
C GLY A 35 71.27 -2.26 11.50
N ARG A 36 71.73 -1.31 12.31
CA ARG A 36 72.68 -0.20 12.08
C ARG A 36 72.99 0.12 10.62
N ARG A 37 72.35 1.14 10.11
CA ARG A 37 73.03 2.05 9.15
C ARG A 37 73.10 3.46 9.75
N ALA A 38 74.17 3.68 10.42
CA ALA A 38 74.63 5.06 10.73
C ALA A 38 75.12 5.69 9.43
N GLY A 39 74.32 6.58 8.88
CA GLY A 39 74.77 7.37 7.71
C GLY A 39 73.64 8.21 7.17
N GLY A 40 73.50 9.45 7.57
CA GLY A 40 72.62 10.34 6.84
C GLY A 40 71.82 11.36 7.65
N ARG A 41 72.46 12.01 8.62
CA ARG A 41 71.83 13.14 9.37
C ARG A 41 71.37 14.31 8.48
N ARG A 42 71.73 14.30 7.19
CA ARG A 42 71.29 15.30 6.21
C ARG A 42 69.94 15.05 5.57
N TRP A 43 69.48 13.82 5.51
CA TRP A 43 68.20 13.44 4.86
C TRP A 43 66.96 13.72 5.71
N TRP A 44 67.13 13.80 7.03
CA TRP A 44 66.02 14.10 7.94
C TRP A 44 65.40 15.49 7.71
N LYS A 45 66.22 16.44 7.19
CA LYS A 45 65.73 17.78 6.85
C LYS A 45 64.81 17.79 5.66
N TYR A 46 64.95 16.83 4.77
CA TYR A 46 64.09 16.69 3.60
C TYR A 46 62.88 15.77 3.87
N ALA A 47 63.00 14.82 4.76
CA ALA A 47 61.92 13.93 5.15
C ALA A 47 60.72 14.70 5.78
N ALA A 48 61.01 15.72 6.58
CA ALA A 48 59.96 16.57 7.15
C ALA A 48 59.19 17.36 6.09
N VAL A 49 59.90 17.88 5.08
CA VAL A 49 59.29 18.64 3.98
C VAL A 49 58.40 17.73 3.11
N ILE A 50 58.86 16.51 2.83
CA ILE A 50 58.09 15.51 2.06
C ILE A 50 56.84 15.09 2.81
N LEU A 51 56.90 14.88 4.14
CA LEU A 51 55.72 14.55 4.95
C LEU A 51 54.72 15.69 4.99
N VAL A 52 55.16 16.95 5.07
CA VAL A 52 54.25 18.09 5.02
C VAL A 52 53.60 18.24 3.64
N MET A 53 54.36 18.01 2.56
CA MET A 53 53.82 18.06 1.19
C MET A 53 52.84 16.92 0.93
N LEU A 54 53.15 15.68 1.38
CA LEU A 54 52.27 14.54 1.23
C LEU A 54 51.02 14.69 2.11
N GLY A 55 51.18 15.14 3.36
CA GLY A 55 50.05 15.39 4.26
C GLY A 55 49.15 16.53 3.78
N GLY A 56 49.77 17.65 3.35
CA GLY A 56 49.05 18.79 2.77
C GLY A 56 48.36 18.45 1.44
N GLY A 57 49.05 17.69 0.57
CA GLY A 57 48.49 17.20 -0.69
C GLY A 57 47.32 16.23 -0.49
N PHE A 58 47.44 15.31 0.47
CA PHE A 58 46.38 14.40 0.85
C PHE A 58 45.15 15.13 1.44
N TRP A 59 45.39 16.10 2.33
CA TRP A 59 44.33 16.92 2.89
C TRP A 59 43.65 17.81 1.85
N TYR A 60 44.40 18.40 0.93
CA TYR A 60 43.87 19.17 -0.19
C TYR A 60 43.06 18.30 -1.17
N PHE A 61 43.51 17.08 -1.41
CA PHE A 61 42.79 16.10 -2.23
C PHE A 61 41.49 15.65 -1.56
N GLN A 62 41.51 15.39 -0.26
CA GLN A 62 40.31 15.06 0.53
C GLN A 62 39.28 16.21 0.52
N MET A 63 39.72 17.46 0.59
CA MET A 63 38.83 18.61 0.50
C MET A 63 38.16 18.75 -0.88
N LYS A 64 38.88 18.40 -1.93
CA LYS A 64 38.29 18.47 -3.30
C LYS A 64 37.38 17.31 -3.67
N THR A 65 37.51 16.18 -3.01
CA THR A 65 36.66 14.99 -3.29
C THR A 65 35.42 14.93 -2.43
N ALA A 66 35.21 15.83 -1.49
CA ALA A 66 33.94 16.02 -0.82
C ALA A 66 32.97 16.66 -1.81
N VAL A 67 32.51 15.87 -2.79
CA VAL A 67 31.27 16.17 -3.54
C VAL A 67 30.17 16.24 -2.48
N PRO A 68 29.50 17.39 -2.29
CA PRO A 68 28.36 17.44 -1.40
C PRO A 68 27.33 16.47 -2.00
N VAL A 69 27.23 15.28 -1.41
CA VAL A 69 26.11 14.38 -1.67
C VAL A 69 24.91 15.17 -1.17
N LYS A 70 24.24 15.88 -2.10
CA LYS A 70 22.90 16.37 -1.80
C LYS A 70 22.11 15.15 -1.35
N PRO A 71 21.60 15.14 -0.11
CA PRO A 71 20.72 14.05 0.29
C PRO A 71 19.67 13.95 -0.80
N PRO A 72 19.29 12.72 -1.25
CA PRO A 72 18.21 12.58 -2.19
C PRO A 72 17.06 13.39 -1.62
N LEU A 73 16.54 14.34 -2.40
CA LEU A 73 15.28 14.98 -2.09
C LEU A 73 14.29 13.83 -2.02
N ILE A 74 14.11 13.27 -0.82
CA ILE A 74 12.92 12.52 -0.50
C ILE A 74 11.83 13.58 -0.64
N VAL A 75 11.28 13.69 -1.84
CA VAL A 75 9.98 14.28 -2.03
C VAL A 75 9.09 13.35 -1.21
N GLN A 76 8.94 13.67 0.08
CA GLN A 76 7.79 13.21 0.83
C GLN A 76 6.61 13.79 0.06
N GLN A 77 6.17 13.04 -0.95
CA GLN A 77 4.80 13.13 -1.39
C GLN A 77 4.02 12.74 -0.12
N SER A 78 3.70 13.75 0.69
CA SER A 78 2.67 13.59 1.70
C SER A 78 1.45 13.13 0.90
N ILE A 79 1.14 11.84 0.96
CA ILE A 79 -0.12 11.32 0.46
C ILE A 79 -1.14 12.08 1.29
N PRO A 80 -1.84 13.05 0.71
CA PRO A 80 -2.83 13.79 1.48
C PRO A 80 -3.85 12.79 1.96
N SER A 81 -4.10 12.76 3.26
CA SER A 81 -5.13 11.93 3.88
C SER A 81 -6.41 12.04 3.07
N GLY A 82 -7.04 10.90 2.77
CA GLY A 82 -8.17 10.67 1.90
C GLY A 82 -8.99 11.90 1.53
N ARG A 83 -8.74 12.44 0.34
CA ARG A 83 -9.54 13.55 -0.17
C ARG A 83 -10.87 12.99 -0.64
N ARG A 84 -11.98 13.52 -0.12
CA ARG A 84 -13.33 13.20 -0.63
C ARG A 84 -13.50 13.76 -2.03
N SER A 85 -13.06 13.01 -3.03
CA SER A 85 -13.17 13.39 -4.44
C SER A 85 -13.37 12.15 -5.30
N ALA A 86 -14.17 12.28 -6.33
CA ALA A 86 -14.42 11.21 -7.28
C ALA A 86 -14.72 11.78 -8.67
N LYS A 87 -14.71 10.90 -9.66
CA LYS A 87 -15.15 11.14 -11.02
C LYS A 87 -16.46 10.37 -11.23
N LEU A 88 -17.52 11.06 -11.56
CA LEU A 88 -18.81 10.48 -11.93
C LEU A 88 -18.96 10.53 -13.45
N THR A 89 -19.15 9.38 -14.07
CA THR A 89 -19.55 9.27 -15.47
C THR A 89 -21.04 8.93 -15.51
N LEU A 90 -21.83 9.79 -16.11
CA LEU A 90 -23.27 9.63 -16.29
C LEU A 90 -23.59 8.68 -17.45
N GLY A 91 -24.81 8.17 -17.50
CA GLY A 91 -25.26 7.28 -18.56
C GLY A 91 -25.13 7.81 -19.98
N ASN A 92 -25.13 9.12 -20.16
CA ASN A 92 -24.87 9.79 -21.44
C ASN A 92 -23.38 10.00 -21.77
N GLY A 93 -22.48 9.46 -20.94
CA GLY A 93 -21.04 9.62 -21.10
C GLY A 93 -20.46 10.93 -20.55
N LYS A 94 -21.29 11.87 -20.05
CA LYS A 94 -20.82 13.12 -19.46
C LYS A 94 -20.04 12.81 -18.17
N VAL A 95 -18.87 13.42 -18.04
CA VAL A 95 -18.00 13.25 -16.87
C VAL A 95 -18.10 14.47 -15.96
N VAL A 96 -18.33 14.23 -14.68
CA VAL A 96 -18.43 15.25 -13.63
C VAL A 96 -17.40 14.96 -12.55
N LYS A 97 -16.56 15.95 -12.24
CA LYS A 97 -15.62 15.85 -11.11
C LYS A 97 -16.33 16.25 -9.82
N LEU A 98 -16.33 15.34 -8.85
CA LEU A 98 -16.95 15.54 -7.55
C LEU A 98 -15.87 16.02 -6.56
N VAL A 99 -16.06 17.24 -6.04
CA VAL A 99 -15.19 17.83 -5.03
C VAL A 99 -15.96 18.04 -3.73
N PRO A 100 -15.31 18.14 -2.54
CA PRO A 100 -15.99 18.19 -1.26
C PRO A 100 -17.06 19.29 -1.17
N ASP A 101 -16.71 20.50 -1.55
CA ASP A 101 -17.50 21.72 -1.27
C ASP A 101 -18.56 22.07 -2.33
N GLY A 102 -18.69 21.26 -3.38
CA GLY A 102 -19.67 21.51 -4.44
C GLY A 102 -21.07 20.99 -4.06
N ARG A 103 -22.06 21.86 -3.95
CA ARG A 103 -23.49 21.49 -4.00
C ARG A 103 -23.98 21.71 -5.41
N PHE A 104 -24.59 20.71 -6.00
CA PHE A 104 -25.21 20.82 -7.31
C PHE A 104 -26.30 19.77 -7.52
N THR A 105 -27.12 20.04 -8.50
CA THR A 105 -28.12 19.12 -9.00
C THR A 105 -27.77 18.72 -10.42
N LEU A 106 -27.82 17.44 -10.74
CA LEU A 106 -27.62 16.90 -12.08
C LEU A 106 -28.90 16.25 -12.55
N ALA A 107 -29.24 16.44 -13.82
CA ALA A 107 -30.32 15.71 -14.48
C ALA A 107 -29.71 14.62 -15.38
N GLU A 108 -30.23 13.42 -15.27
CA GLU A 108 -29.93 12.26 -16.15
C GLU A 108 -30.81 12.30 -17.41
N MET A 109 -30.48 11.45 -18.38
CA MET A 109 -31.24 11.34 -19.64
C MET A 109 -32.66 10.84 -19.44
N ASP A 110 -32.89 10.04 -18.39
CA ASP A 110 -34.22 9.52 -18.03
C ASP A 110 -35.06 10.53 -17.20
N GLY A 111 -34.57 11.75 -17.01
CA GLY A 111 -35.21 12.77 -16.19
C GLY A 111 -34.94 12.65 -14.70
N THR A 112 -34.17 11.67 -14.26
CA THR A 112 -33.75 11.51 -12.87
C THR A 112 -32.92 12.68 -12.41
N VAL A 113 -33.22 13.22 -11.24
CA VAL A 113 -32.49 14.32 -10.62
C VAL A 113 -31.61 13.79 -9.50
N ILE A 114 -30.32 13.94 -9.65
CA ILE A 114 -29.31 13.55 -8.67
C ILE A 114 -28.90 14.78 -7.86
N GLN A 115 -28.91 14.65 -6.55
CA GLN A 115 -28.46 15.71 -5.65
C GLN A 115 -27.08 15.40 -5.07
N LYS A 116 -26.19 16.36 -5.09
CA LYS A 116 -24.91 16.33 -4.36
C LYS A 116 -24.91 17.38 -3.26
N ASP A 117 -24.53 16.95 -2.06
CA ASP A 117 -24.26 17.82 -0.92
C ASP A 117 -22.85 17.57 -0.33
N SER A 118 -22.59 18.10 0.88
CA SER A 118 -21.33 17.92 1.60
C SER A 118 -21.07 16.46 2.06
N THR A 119 -22.11 15.62 2.12
CA THR A 119 -22.01 14.22 2.57
C THR A 119 -21.75 13.26 1.41
N GLY A 120 -22.07 13.63 0.19
CA GLY A 120 -21.87 12.82 -1.02
C GLY A 120 -22.95 13.04 -2.06
N ILE A 121 -23.14 12.04 -2.92
CA ILE A 121 -24.22 11.98 -3.89
C ILE A 121 -25.36 11.12 -3.32
N ASP A 122 -26.59 11.59 -3.53
CA ASP A 122 -27.82 10.93 -3.09
C ASP A 122 -28.78 10.74 -4.28
N TYR A 123 -29.11 9.48 -4.55
CA TYR A 123 -30.04 9.05 -5.59
C TYR A 123 -31.47 8.76 -5.07
N ARG A 124 -31.74 8.93 -3.79
CA ARG A 124 -33.06 8.62 -3.21
C ARG A 124 -34.16 9.57 -3.68
N GLN A 125 -33.81 10.78 -4.06
CA GLN A 125 -34.77 11.77 -4.60
C GLN A 125 -34.80 11.69 -6.12
N ILE A 126 -35.44 10.67 -6.64
CA ILE A 126 -35.50 10.42 -8.07
C ILE A 126 -36.87 10.86 -8.58
N GLY A 127 -36.86 11.72 -9.59
CA GLY A 127 -38.06 11.96 -10.42
C GLY A 127 -38.47 10.65 -11.13
N VAL A 128 -39.72 10.54 -11.48
CA VAL A 128 -40.20 9.38 -12.25
C VAL A 128 -39.65 9.51 -13.67
N GLY A 129 -38.46 8.94 -13.88
CA GLY A 129 -37.86 8.86 -15.22
C GLY A 129 -38.53 7.78 -16.09
N GLU A 130 -38.21 7.79 -17.37
CA GLU A 130 -38.64 6.77 -18.33
C GLU A 130 -38.14 5.37 -17.89
N ASP A 131 -38.78 4.34 -18.41
CA ASP A 131 -38.51 2.92 -18.05
C ASP A 131 -37.16 2.39 -18.59
N THR A 132 -36.24 3.30 -18.88
CA THR A 132 -34.91 3.02 -19.44
C THR A 132 -33.91 2.75 -18.32
N LEU A 133 -33.13 1.66 -18.43
CA LEU A 133 -32.01 1.36 -17.51
C LEU A 133 -30.83 2.24 -17.85
N VAL A 134 -30.59 3.25 -17.04
CA VAL A 134 -29.41 4.15 -17.12
C VAL A 134 -28.40 3.72 -16.07
N TYR A 135 -27.14 3.57 -16.47
CA TYR A 135 -26.05 3.21 -15.58
C TYR A 135 -25.08 4.37 -15.43
N ASN A 136 -24.69 4.63 -14.20
CA ASN A 136 -23.62 5.53 -13.86
C ASN A 136 -22.39 4.78 -13.37
N GLN A 137 -21.22 5.41 -13.45
CA GLN A 137 -19.97 4.90 -12.95
C GLN A 137 -19.28 5.93 -12.07
N MET A 138 -18.96 5.53 -10.83
CA MET A 138 -18.17 6.31 -9.89
C MET A 138 -16.75 5.76 -9.86
N GLU A 139 -15.74 6.65 -9.95
CA GLU A 139 -14.33 6.31 -9.86
C GLU A 139 -13.63 7.18 -8.83
N THR A 140 -12.83 6.57 -7.95
CA THR A 140 -11.90 7.23 -7.05
C THR A 140 -10.47 7.04 -7.54
N LEU A 141 -9.63 8.05 -7.40
CA LEU A 141 -8.21 7.98 -7.73
C LEU A 141 -7.37 7.67 -6.49
N THR A 142 -6.06 7.53 -6.68
CA THR A 142 -5.08 7.31 -5.60
C THR A 142 -5.25 8.35 -4.48
N GLY A 143 -5.38 7.87 -3.23
CA GLY A 143 -5.58 8.71 -2.06
C GLY A 143 -6.93 9.42 -1.98
N MET A 144 -7.91 9.02 -2.80
CA MET A 144 -9.27 9.57 -2.78
C MET A 144 -10.26 8.53 -2.29
N GLU A 145 -11.28 8.99 -1.60
CA GLU A 145 -12.42 8.20 -1.14
C GLU A 145 -13.71 8.93 -1.48
N TYR A 146 -14.80 8.21 -1.62
CA TYR A 146 -16.09 8.84 -1.86
C TYR A 146 -17.26 8.05 -1.26
N THR A 147 -18.28 8.78 -0.81
CA THR A 147 -19.52 8.18 -0.29
C THR A 147 -20.67 8.49 -1.22
N LEU A 148 -21.48 7.48 -1.54
CA LEU A 148 -22.71 7.66 -2.29
C LEU A 148 -23.86 6.87 -1.66
N THR A 149 -25.07 7.39 -1.81
CA THR A 149 -26.32 6.70 -1.44
C THR A 149 -27.04 6.34 -2.73
N LEU A 150 -27.27 5.05 -2.93
CA LEU A 150 -28.00 4.51 -4.09
C LEU A 150 -29.51 4.73 -3.95
N SER A 151 -30.23 4.52 -5.04
CA SER A 151 -31.70 4.76 -5.11
C SER A 151 -32.52 3.91 -4.13
N ASP A 152 -32.01 2.75 -3.71
CA ASP A 152 -32.62 1.90 -2.68
C ASP A 152 -32.28 2.31 -1.24
N GLY A 153 -31.47 3.39 -1.07
CA GLY A 153 -30.99 3.84 0.22
C GLY A 153 -29.71 3.14 0.71
N THR A 154 -29.16 2.20 -0.07
CA THR A 154 -27.86 1.57 0.23
C THR A 154 -26.76 2.62 0.22
N ARG A 155 -25.94 2.66 1.29
CA ARG A 155 -24.77 3.51 1.36
C ARG A 155 -23.52 2.74 0.95
N VAL A 156 -22.74 3.34 0.08
CA VAL A 156 -21.46 2.82 -0.41
C VAL A 156 -20.34 3.77 -0.07
N TYR A 157 -19.30 3.26 0.56
CA TYR A 157 -18.07 3.98 0.87
C TYR A 157 -16.97 3.40 -0.02
N LEU A 158 -16.67 4.12 -1.08
CA LEU A 158 -15.71 3.70 -2.11
C LEU A 158 -14.31 4.13 -1.67
N ASN A 159 -13.40 3.17 -1.56
CA ASN A 159 -11.99 3.41 -1.20
C ASN A 159 -11.19 3.92 -2.41
N ALA A 160 -9.90 4.22 -2.23
CA ALA A 160 -9.02 4.69 -3.28
C ALA A 160 -8.92 3.68 -4.44
N GLU A 161 -8.67 4.20 -5.66
CA GLU A 161 -8.46 3.38 -6.88
C GLU A 161 -9.58 2.38 -7.16
N SER A 162 -10.80 2.79 -6.86
CA SER A 162 -11.97 1.91 -6.97
C SER A 162 -12.99 2.45 -7.96
N ARG A 163 -13.70 1.56 -8.59
CA ARG A 163 -14.73 1.83 -9.58
C ARG A 163 -15.99 1.08 -9.24
N LEU A 164 -17.10 1.79 -9.16
CA LEU A 164 -18.44 1.23 -8.96
C LEU A 164 -19.33 1.62 -10.14
N LYS A 165 -19.91 0.63 -10.82
CA LYS A 165 -20.94 0.82 -11.84
C LYS A 165 -22.28 0.36 -11.26
N TYR A 166 -23.28 1.21 -11.37
CA TYR A 166 -24.59 0.99 -10.76
C TYR A 166 -25.70 1.63 -11.58
N PRO A 167 -26.92 1.07 -11.56
CA PRO A 167 -28.07 1.70 -12.20
C PRO A 167 -28.52 2.92 -11.39
N VAL A 168 -28.98 3.95 -12.08
CA VAL A 168 -29.57 5.14 -11.47
C VAL A 168 -30.78 4.76 -10.63
N VAL A 169 -31.61 3.84 -11.13
CA VAL A 169 -32.75 3.23 -10.44
C VAL A 169 -32.67 1.72 -10.52
N PHE A 170 -32.79 1.03 -9.38
CA PHE A 170 -32.91 -0.44 -9.38
C PHE A 170 -34.28 -0.87 -9.87
N ARG A 171 -34.32 -1.57 -10.99
CA ARG A 171 -35.47 -2.17 -11.58
C ARG A 171 -35.32 -3.70 -11.62
N GLY A 172 -36.42 -4.42 -11.56
CA GLY A 172 -36.37 -5.89 -11.59
C GLY A 172 -36.26 -6.57 -10.24
N THR A 173 -35.92 -7.85 -10.25
CA THR A 173 -35.92 -8.74 -9.07
C THR A 173 -34.67 -8.70 -8.24
N GLU A 174 -33.61 -8.08 -8.72
CA GLU A 174 -32.33 -7.95 -8.04
C GLU A 174 -31.79 -6.51 -8.13
N ARG A 175 -31.00 -6.10 -7.14
CA ARG A 175 -30.28 -4.83 -7.08
C ARG A 175 -28.82 -5.09 -7.38
N VAL A 176 -28.40 -4.94 -8.64
CA VAL A 176 -27.09 -5.36 -9.10
C VAL A 176 -26.17 -4.15 -9.27
N VAL A 177 -24.94 -4.25 -8.74
CA VAL A 177 -23.84 -3.31 -8.96
C VAL A 177 -22.57 -4.09 -9.36
N GLU A 178 -21.65 -3.42 -10.06
CA GLU A 178 -20.34 -3.98 -10.44
C GLU A 178 -19.24 -3.19 -9.74
N LEU A 179 -18.31 -3.90 -9.06
CA LEU A 179 -17.20 -3.32 -8.32
C LEU A 179 -15.85 -3.79 -8.86
N SER A 180 -14.90 -2.85 -8.97
CA SER A 180 -13.46 -3.11 -9.10
C SER A 180 -12.74 -2.22 -8.11
N GLY A 181 -11.85 -2.75 -7.28
CA GLY A 181 -11.22 -2.06 -6.16
C GLY A 181 -11.87 -2.44 -4.83
N GLU A 182 -12.00 -1.51 -3.90
CA GLU A 182 -12.50 -1.76 -2.55
C GLU A 182 -13.68 -0.84 -2.19
N ALA A 183 -14.71 -1.42 -1.58
CA ALA A 183 -15.85 -0.68 -1.06
C ALA A 183 -16.45 -1.33 0.17
N TYR A 184 -16.89 -0.49 1.11
CA TYR A 184 -17.75 -0.88 2.21
C TYR A 184 -19.20 -0.55 1.87
N PHE A 185 -20.07 -1.56 2.01
CA PHE A 185 -21.50 -1.47 1.74
C PHE A 185 -22.30 -1.55 3.03
N LYS A 186 -23.23 -0.60 3.21
CA LYS A 186 -24.30 -0.69 4.19
C LYS A 186 -25.61 -0.80 3.43
N VAL A 187 -26.00 -2.03 3.16
CA VAL A 187 -27.13 -2.34 2.26
C VAL A 187 -28.46 -2.17 2.97
N SER A 188 -29.41 -1.47 2.31
CA SER A 188 -30.79 -1.35 2.77
C SER A 188 -31.48 -2.71 2.78
N LYS A 189 -32.24 -2.99 3.84
CA LYS A 189 -32.97 -4.26 3.99
C LYS A 189 -34.08 -4.35 2.96
N ASP A 190 -34.03 -5.38 2.12
CA ASP A 190 -35.09 -5.75 1.17
C ASP A 190 -35.00 -7.26 0.94
N ALA A 191 -35.91 -8.01 1.55
CA ALA A 191 -35.94 -9.46 1.48
C ALA A 191 -36.42 -9.99 0.13
N LEU A 192 -37.15 -9.16 -0.64
CA LEU A 192 -37.74 -9.57 -1.93
C LEU A 192 -36.76 -9.32 -3.08
N ARG A 193 -35.86 -8.36 -2.96
CA ARG A 193 -34.89 -8.00 -4.00
C ARG A 193 -33.47 -8.06 -3.45
N PRO A 194 -32.77 -9.18 -3.60
CA PRO A 194 -31.39 -9.30 -3.16
C PRO A 194 -30.51 -8.21 -3.78
N PHE A 195 -29.53 -7.73 -2.99
CA PHE A 195 -28.46 -6.86 -3.48
C PHE A 195 -27.28 -7.72 -3.89
N VAL A 196 -26.77 -7.51 -5.09
CA VAL A 196 -25.69 -8.33 -5.67
C VAL A 196 -24.55 -7.43 -6.10
N VAL A 197 -23.37 -7.67 -5.52
CA VAL A 197 -22.12 -7.05 -5.96
C VAL A 197 -21.40 -8.03 -6.88
N LYS A 198 -21.25 -7.66 -8.15
CA LYS A 198 -20.52 -8.44 -9.15
C LYS A 198 -19.06 -7.94 -9.24
N MET A 199 -18.15 -8.88 -9.22
CA MET A 199 -16.70 -8.66 -9.39
C MET A 199 -16.13 -9.77 -10.26
N ASN A 200 -14.87 -9.68 -10.64
CA ASN A 200 -14.19 -10.67 -11.48
C ASN A 200 -14.30 -12.10 -10.89
N GLY A 201 -15.24 -12.89 -11.39
CA GLY A 201 -15.45 -14.27 -10.96
C GLY A 201 -16.18 -14.46 -9.62
N VAL A 202 -16.57 -13.38 -8.93
CA VAL A 202 -17.25 -13.44 -7.63
C VAL A 202 -18.55 -12.66 -7.66
N ASN A 203 -19.59 -13.26 -7.08
CA ASN A 203 -20.86 -12.60 -6.78
C ASN A 203 -21.11 -12.62 -5.26
N VAL A 204 -21.28 -11.45 -4.68
CA VAL A 204 -21.68 -11.30 -3.26
C VAL A 204 -23.13 -10.93 -3.19
N ARG A 205 -23.98 -11.79 -2.58
CA ARG A 205 -25.42 -11.63 -2.48
C ARG A 205 -25.85 -11.41 -1.04
N VAL A 206 -26.66 -10.38 -0.81
CA VAL A 206 -27.16 -10.00 0.52
C VAL A 206 -28.60 -9.50 0.48
N LEU A 207 -29.30 -9.49 1.63
CA LEU A 207 -30.66 -8.97 1.75
C LEU A 207 -30.75 -7.68 2.59
N GLY A 208 -29.64 -7.28 3.25
CA GLY A 208 -29.62 -6.12 4.14
C GLY A 208 -28.51 -6.28 5.17
N THR A 209 -27.30 -5.99 4.79
CA THR A 209 -26.05 -6.45 5.41
C THR A 209 -25.01 -5.33 5.35
N SER A 210 -24.13 -5.28 6.34
CA SER A 210 -22.96 -4.41 6.33
C SER A 210 -21.70 -5.24 6.11
N PHE A 211 -20.97 -4.99 5.02
CA PHE A 211 -19.79 -5.77 4.63
C PHE A 211 -18.81 -4.95 3.82
N ASN A 212 -17.54 -5.37 3.84
CA ASN A 212 -16.48 -4.83 2.99
C ASN A 212 -16.12 -5.84 1.90
N VAL A 213 -15.81 -5.35 0.72
CA VAL A 213 -15.27 -6.17 -0.37
C VAL A 213 -14.04 -5.50 -0.95
N ARG A 214 -12.98 -6.28 -1.11
CA ARG A 214 -11.73 -5.88 -1.74
C ARG A 214 -11.45 -6.78 -2.95
N SER A 215 -11.38 -6.17 -4.13
CA SER A 215 -11.22 -6.82 -5.43
C SER A 215 -10.40 -5.96 -6.40
N TYR A 216 -9.18 -5.61 -6.03
CA TYR A 216 -8.28 -4.88 -6.93
C TYR A 216 -7.81 -5.77 -8.07
N ALA A 217 -7.60 -5.16 -9.25
CA ALA A 217 -7.26 -5.92 -10.45
C ALA A 217 -5.88 -6.59 -10.38
N ASP A 218 -4.93 -5.95 -9.71
CA ASP A 218 -3.55 -6.39 -9.48
C ASP A 218 -3.41 -7.41 -8.34
N GLU A 219 -4.45 -7.60 -7.54
CA GLU A 219 -4.46 -8.61 -6.47
C GLU A 219 -4.97 -9.96 -6.98
N GLY A 220 -4.30 -11.05 -6.57
CA GLY A 220 -4.68 -12.42 -6.92
C GLY A 220 -5.93 -12.94 -6.21
N GLN A 221 -6.52 -12.16 -5.32
CA GLN A 221 -7.63 -12.58 -4.46
C GLN A 221 -8.75 -11.53 -4.44
N VAL A 222 -9.97 -11.98 -4.14
CA VAL A 222 -11.10 -11.15 -3.73
C VAL A 222 -11.43 -11.49 -2.29
N VAL A 223 -11.50 -10.49 -1.43
CA VAL A 223 -11.75 -10.67 0.00
C VAL A 223 -13.08 -10.01 0.36
N THR A 224 -13.98 -10.77 0.96
CA THR A 224 -15.26 -10.28 1.49
C THR A 224 -15.28 -10.44 3.00
N THR A 225 -15.41 -9.34 3.74
CA THR A 225 -15.45 -9.33 5.21
C THR A 225 -16.84 -8.93 5.67
N LEU A 226 -17.50 -9.78 6.46
CA LEU A 226 -18.84 -9.53 6.95
C LEU A 226 -18.79 -8.86 8.33
N VAL A 227 -19.45 -7.70 8.45
CA VAL A 227 -19.58 -6.96 9.70
C VAL A 227 -20.89 -7.28 10.41
N GLU A 228 -22.01 -7.27 9.69
CA GLU A 228 -23.36 -7.48 10.23
C GLU A 228 -24.28 -8.14 9.21
N GLY A 229 -25.07 -9.12 9.65
CA GLY A 229 -26.06 -9.79 8.84
C GLY A 229 -25.60 -11.15 8.31
N LYS A 230 -25.95 -11.47 7.07
CA LYS A 230 -25.57 -12.70 6.35
C LYS A 230 -25.17 -12.34 4.93
N VAL A 231 -24.15 -13.01 4.44
CA VAL A 231 -23.63 -12.82 3.06
C VAL A 231 -23.46 -14.19 2.42
N LYS A 232 -23.86 -14.29 1.16
CA LYS A 232 -23.51 -15.41 0.29
C LYS A 232 -22.46 -14.96 -0.73
N VAL A 233 -21.27 -15.55 -0.67
CA VAL A 233 -20.17 -15.32 -1.62
C VAL A 233 -20.12 -16.51 -2.57
N ASN A 234 -20.53 -16.32 -3.82
CA ASN A 234 -20.83 -17.42 -4.74
C ASN A 234 -21.77 -18.45 -4.07
N ASP A 235 -21.26 -19.66 -3.75
CA ASP A 235 -22.05 -20.72 -3.10
C ASP A 235 -21.77 -20.86 -1.59
N GLN A 236 -20.88 -20.04 -1.02
CA GLN A 236 -20.49 -20.09 0.39
C GLN A 236 -21.22 -19.03 1.20
N ASP A 237 -21.87 -19.44 2.28
CA ASP A 237 -22.46 -18.54 3.27
C ASP A 237 -21.40 -18.19 4.34
N ILE A 238 -21.33 -16.92 4.73
CA ILE A 238 -20.51 -16.43 5.86
C ILE A 238 -21.38 -15.67 6.86
N VAL A 239 -21.00 -15.73 8.13
CA VAL A 239 -21.67 -15.04 9.23
C VAL A 239 -20.84 -13.86 9.74
N ALA A 240 -21.45 -13.01 10.56
CA ALA A 240 -20.80 -11.81 11.08
C ALA A 240 -19.48 -12.13 11.81
N GLY A 241 -18.44 -11.40 11.48
CA GLY A 241 -17.07 -11.60 11.96
C GLY A 241 -16.22 -12.52 11.09
N GLU A 242 -16.81 -13.18 10.09
CA GLU A 242 -16.07 -14.05 9.16
C GLU A 242 -15.64 -13.30 7.89
N GLN A 243 -14.75 -13.96 7.16
CA GLN A 243 -14.19 -13.48 5.91
C GLN A 243 -14.19 -14.64 4.89
N ALA A 244 -14.61 -14.35 3.66
CA ALA A 244 -14.44 -15.25 2.53
C ALA A 244 -13.32 -14.72 1.63
N VAL A 245 -12.42 -15.61 1.23
CA VAL A 245 -11.30 -15.31 0.33
C VAL A 245 -11.47 -16.14 -0.93
N TYR A 246 -11.71 -15.46 -2.05
CA TYR A 246 -11.74 -16.10 -3.36
C TYR A 246 -10.41 -15.90 -4.07
N SER A 247 -9.78 -17.00 -4.47
CA SER A 247 -8.55 -17.01 -5.26
C SER A 247 -8.87 -16.91 -6.76
N LYS A 248 -8.36 -15.89 -7.42
CA LYS A 248 -8.54 -15.69 -8.87
C LYS A 248 -7.78 -16.72 -9.71
N ASN A 249 -6.75 -17.37 -9.12
CA ASN A 249 -5.88 -18.30 -9.83
C ASN A 249 -6.52 -19.68 -10.00
N ASP A 250 -7.24 -20.16 -8.98
CA ASP A 250 -7.82 -21.50 -8.95
C ASP A 250 -9.35 -21.51 -8.85
N GLY A 251 -9.98 -20.34 -8.75
CA GLY A 251 -11.44 -20.18 -8.73
C GLY A 251 -12.09 -20.69 -7.45
N LYS A 252 -11.34 -20.87 -6.35
CA LYS A 252 -11.87 -21.41 -5.09
C LYS A 252 -12.13 -20.31 -4.07
N THR A 253 -13.20 -20.49 -3.29
CA THR A 253 -13.52 -19.67 -2.12
C THR A 253 -13.22 -20.47 -0.85
N THR A 254 -12.57 -19.81 0.12
CA THR A 254 -12.23 -20.34 1.45
C THR A 254 -12.63 -19.36 2.53
#